data_c68818f00e66b54904da8e194570fbe3
#
_entry.id   c68818f00e66b54904da8e194570fbe3
#
_cell.length_a   1.000
_cell.length_b   1.000
_cell.length_c   1.000
_cell.angle_alpha   90.00
_cell.angle_beta   90.00
_cell.angle_gamma   90.00
#
_symmetry.space_group_name_H-M   'P 1'
#
loop_
_entity.id
_entity.type
_entity.pdbx_description
1 polymer ?
#
loop_
_entity_poly.entity_id
_entity_poly.type
_entity_poly.pdbx_seq_one_letter_code
_entity_poly.pdbx_strand_id
1 'polypeptide(L)'
;MAKLRGPLMSIDARGKFADAIVFGGWKGIPWARVQFIPQNPQTDLQQALRLIFTEGVTRWQQLTPTIQGHWQVAVENKGVTMSGFNFFMSEYITSMRAGQVPSDNPPANLYP
;
A
#
# COMPACT_ATOMS: atom_id res chain seq x y z
N MET A 1 14.25 -16.52 14.33
CA MET A 1 14.84 -17.90 14.38
C MET A 1 14.01 -18.80 13.47
N ALA A 2 14.65 -19.55 12.59
CA ALA A 2 13.94 -20.51 11.74
C ALA A 2 13.49 -21.72 12.55
N LYS A 3 12.20 -22.05 12.47
CA LYS A 3 11.66 -23.30 13.03
C LYS A 3 11.64 -24.34 11.92
N LEU A 4 12.47 -25.36 12.06
CA LEU A 4 12.60 -26.42 11.07
C LEU A 4 11.63 -27.56 11.40
N ARG A 5 10.64 -27.77 10.53
CA ARG A 5 9.78 -28.95 10.47
C ARG A 5 9.76 -29.42 9.02
N GLY A 6 10.35 -30.53 8.68
CA GLY A 6 10.33 -31.07 7.31
C GLY A 6 11.69 -31.06 6.63
N PRO A 7 11.98 -30.35 5.51
CA PRO A 7 13.30 -30.43 4.86
C PRO A 7 14.43 -30.30 5.89
N LEU A 8 15.53 -30.93 5.67
CA LEU A 8 16.64 -31.10 6.63
C LEU A 8 16.31 -32.06 7.80
N MET A 9 15.67 -33.20 7.49
CA MET A 9 15.32 -34.28 8.42
C MET A 9 14.23 -33.91 9.45
N SER A 10 13.38 -32.97 9.13
CA SER A 10 12.23 -32.55 9.93
C SER A 10 10.94 -32.57 9.10
N ILE A 11 9.76 -32.52 9.73
CA ILE A 11 8.46 -32.68 9.05
C ILE A 11 8.01 -31.37 8.35
N ASP A 12 8.48 -30.22 8.78
CA ASP A 12 8.14 -28.93 8.18
C ASP A 12 9.22 -27.88 8.50
N ALA A 13 9.55 -27.03 7.55
CA ALA A 13 10.49 -25.94 7.73
C ALA A 13 9.84 -24.61 7.36
N ARG A 14 9.92 -23.64 8.27
CA ARG A 14 9.43 -22.28 8.03
C ARG A 14 10.37 -21.25 8.63
N GLY A 15 10.59 -20.17 7.90
CA GLY A 15 11.42 -19.07 8.34
C GLY A 15 12.74 -18.97 7.60
N LYS A 16 13.62 -18.15 8.14
CA LYS A 16 14.89 -17.76 7.54
C LYS A 16 16.04 -18.49 8.19
N PHE A 17 16.95 -19.02 7.38
CA PHE A 17 18.16 -19.67 7.84
C PHE A 17 19.40 -18.88 7.40
N ALA A 18 20.14 -18.37 8.38
CA ALA A 18 21.45 -17.72 8.20
C ALA A 18 21.51 -16.65 7.11
N ASP A 19 20.44 -15.87 6.93
CA ASP A 19 20.34 -14.85 5.89
C ASP A 19 20.55 -15.34 4.44
N ALA A 20 20.58 -16.65 4.25
CA ALA A 20 20.85 -17.25 2.94
C ALA A 20 19.60 -17.88 2.31
N ILE A 21 18.82 -18.61 3.09
CA ILE A 21 17.69 -19.39 2.59
C ILE A 21 16.45 -19.08 3.41
N VAL A 22 15.31 -18.92 2.72
CA VAL A 22 13.99 -18.78 3.34
C VAL A 22 13.15 -19.98 3.01
N PHE A 23 12.61 -20.63 4.05
CA PHE A 23 11.66 -21.73 3.93
C PHE A 23 10.24 -21.24 4.18
N GLY A 24 9.30 -21.73 3.40
CA GLY A 24 7.88 -21.42 3.57
C GLY A 24 7.01 -22.53 3.04
N GLY A 25 5.70 -22.36 3.17
CA GLY A 25 4.72 -23.27 2.61
C GLY A 25 3.49 -22.52 2.14
N TRP A 26 2.92 -23.00 1.04
CA TRP A 26 1.68 -22.48 0.48
C TRP A 26 0.76 -23.63 0.12
N LYS A 27 -0.45 -23.62 0.66
CA LYS A 27 -1.45 -24.69 0.42
C LYS A 27 -0.90 -26.11 0.60
N GLY A 28 -0.09 -26.33 1.64
CA GLY A 28 0.50 -27.65 1.94
C GLY A 28 1.77 -27.99 1.14
N ILE A 29 2.19 -27.14 0.21
CA ILE A 29 3.40 -27.34 -0.59
C ILE A 29 4.55 -26.57 0.07
N PRO A 30 5.57 -27.27 0.63
CA PRO A 30 6.76 -26.61 1.16
C PRO A 30 7.64 -26.08 0.02
N TRP A 31 8.23 -24.93 0.24
CA TRP A 31 9.18 -24.33 -0.70
C TRP A 31 10.38 -23.73 0.02
N ALA A 32 11.49 -23.65 -0.67
CA ALA A 32 12.68 -22.95 -0.22
C ALA A 32 13.19 -22.03 -1.33
N ARG A 33 13.68 -20.86 -0.96
CA ARG A 33 14.27 -19.91 -1.91
C ARG A 33 15.48 -19.24 -1.28
N VAL A 34 16.40 -18.79 -2.12
CA VAL A 34 17.47 -17.90 -1.67
C VAL A 34 16.86 -16.61 -1.14
N GLN A 35 17.38 -16.13 -0.02
CA GLN A 35 16.97 -14.83 0.47
C GLN A 35 17.42 -13.74 -0.51
N PHE A 36 16.46 -12.97 -0.97
CA PHE A 36 16.71 -11.79 -1.80
C PHE A 36 16.32 -10.55 -1.03
N ILE A 37 17.26 -9.63 -0.89
CA ILE A 37 16.98 -8.29 -0.37
C ILE A 37 16.74 -7.38 -1.58
N PRO A 38 15.51 -6.91 -1.81
CA PRO A 38 15.23 -6.04 -2.93
C PRO A 38 16.08 -4.77 -2.85
N GLN A 39 16.70 -4.42 -3.95
CA GLN A 39 17.37 -3.13 -4.04
C GLN A 39 16.33 -2.01 -4.06
N ASN A 40 16.62 -0.94 -3.36
CA ASN A 40 15.85 0.29 -3.41
C ASN A 40 16.64 1.34 -4.19
N PRO A 41 16.52 1.39 -5.52
CA PRO A 41 17.35 2.25 -6.36
C PRO A 41 17.06 3.75 -6.17
N GLN A 42 15.97 4.11 -5.50
CA GLN A 42 15.58 5.51 -5.25
C GLN A 42 15.66 6.37 -6.52
N THR A 43 15.07 5.88 -7.60
CA THR A 43 15.02 6.63 -8.85
C THR A 43 14.26 7.95 -8.67
N ASP A 44 14.56 8.95 -9.51
CA ASP A 44 13.90 10.26 -9.44
C ASP A 44 12.37 10.15 -9.52
N LEU A 45 11.87 9.25 -10.35
CA LEU A 45 10.41 9.00 -10.46
C LEU A 45 9.83 8.41 -9.17
N GLN A 46 10.54 7.49 -8.52
CA GLN A 46 10.11 6.94 -7.24
C GLN A 46 10.11 7.99 -6.15
N GLN A 47 11.13 8.83 -6.10
CA GLN A 47 11.21 9.92 -5.14
C GLN A 47 10.13 10.97 -5.37
N ALA A 48 9.86 11.35 -6.62
CA ALA A 48 8.78 12.25 -6.99
C ALA A 48 7.41 11.72 -6.53
N LEU A 49 7.13 10.43 -6.76
CA LEU A 49 5.88 9.81 -6.30
C LEU A 49 5.76 9.78 -4.77
N ARG A 50 6.86 9.51 -4.06
CA ARG A 50 6.89 9.53 -2.59
C ARG A 50 6.61 10.94 -2.05
N LEU A 51 7.14 11.98 -2.68
CA LEU A 51 6.86 13.37 -2.31
C LEU A 51 5.37 13.69 -2.50
N ILE A 52 4.79 13.37 -3.65
CA ILE A 52 3.37 13.55 -3.91
C ILE A 52 2.52 12.82 -2.85
N PHE A 53 2.88 11.61 -2.50
CA PHE A 53 2.19 10.86 -1.45
C PHE A 53 2.28 11.55 -0.08
N THR A 54 3.46 12.02 0.29
CA THR A 54 3.68 12.73 1.57
C THR A 54 2.87 14.04 1.63
N GLU A 55 2.86 14.79 0.55
CA GLU A 55 2.05 16.01 0.43
C GLU A 55 0.55 15.70 0.55
N GLY A 56 0.08 14.64 -0.10
CA GLY A 56 -1.31 14.21 -0.03
C GLY A 56 -1.72 13.81 1.39
N VAL A 57 -0.88 13.09 2.13
CA VAL A 57 -1.13 12.74 3.53
C VAL A 57 -1.19 13.99 4.41
N THR A 58 -0.28 14.93 4.22
CA THR A 58 -0.27 16.21 4.95
C THR A 58 -1.55 16.99 4.65
N ARG A 59 -1.96 17.04 3.39
CA ARG A 59 -3.19 17.71 2.98
C ARG A 59 -4.42 17.09 3.64
N TRP A 60 -4.51 15.76 3.65
CA TRP A 60 -5.60 15.05 4.32
C TRP A 60 -5.69 15.39 5.81
N GLN A 61 -4.56 15.47 6.50
CA GLN A 61 -4.51 15.83 7.92
C GLN A 61 -4.96 17.27 8.18
N GLN A 62 -4.80 18.15 7.22
CA GLN A 62 -5.27 19.55 7.29
C GLN A 62 -6.76 19.71 7.00
N LEU A 63 -7.40 18.72 6.37
CA LEU A 63 -8.83 18.78 6.09
C LEU A 63 -9.64 18.69 7.38
N THR A 64 -10.75 19.42 7.42
CA THR A 64 -11.69 19.34 8.53
C THR A 64 -12.36 17.97 8.58
N PRO A 65 -12.77 17.48 9.77
CA PRO A 65 -13.49 16.20 9.89
C PRO A 65 -14.75 16.15 9.03
N THR A 66 -15.41 17.28 8.80
CA THR A 66 -16.58 17.39 7.91
C THR A 66 -16.22 17.01 6.47
N ILE A 67 -15.15 17.57 5.92
CA ILE A 67 -14.68 17.27 4.56
C ILE A 67 -14.20 15.81 4.45
N GLN A 68 -13.51 15.31 5.45
CA GLN A 68 -13.13 13.90 5.50
C GLN A 68 -14.36 12.98 5.48
N GLY A 69 -15.44 13.36 6.16
CA GLY A 69 -16.73 12.67 6.11
C GLY A 69 -17.37 12.70 4.71
N HIS A 70 -17.24 13.78 3.97
CA HIS A 70 -17.71 13.86 2.58
C HIS A 70 -17.03 12.84 1.67
N TRP A 71 -15.75 12.62 1.86
CA TRP A 71 -15.01 11.58 1.12
C TRP A 71 -15.48 10.17 1.47
N GLN A 72 -15.84 9.92 2.71
CA GLN A 72 -16.41 8.63 3.11
C GLN A 72 -17.78 8.39 2.45
N VAL A 73 -18.65 9.39 2.42
CA VAL A 73 -19.94 9.32 1.73
C VAL A 73 -19.75 9.10 0.22
N ALA A 74 -18.79 9.77 -0.39
CA ALA A 74 -18.48 9.59 -1.81
C ALA A 74 -18.04 8.16 -2.13
N VAL A 75 -17.29 7.52 -1.25
CA VAL A 75 -16.91 6.09 -1.39
C VAL A 75 -18.14 5.19 -1.32
N GLU A 76 -19.02 5.43 -0.38
CA GLU A 76 -20.28 4.67 -0.24
C GLU A 76 -21.14 4.80 -1.50
N ASN A 77 -21.27 6.02 -2.04
CA ASN A 77 -21.99 6.28 -3.28
C ASN A 77 -21.32 5.63 -4.50
N LYS A 78 -20.00 5.50 -4.49
CA LYS A 78 -19.26 4.79 -5.54
C LYS A 78 -19.44 3.27 -5.47
N GLY A 79 -19.85 2.75 -4.31
CA GLY A 79 -20.06 1.31 -4.11
C GLY A 79 -18.78 0.48 -4.07
N VAL A 80 -17.66 1.06 -3.68
CA VAL A 80 -16.35 0.40 -3.60
C VAL A 80 -15.95 0.22 -2.13
N THR A 81 -15.36 -0.91 -1.81
CA THR A 81 -14.88 -1.19 -0.45
C THR A 81 -13.50 -0.55 -0.24
N MET A 82 -13.48 0.71 0.17
CA MET A 82 -12.26 1.43 0.56
C MET A 82 -12.60 2.51 1.60
N SER A 83 -11.60 3.08 2.24
CA SER A 83 -11.78 4.21 3.13
C SER A 83 -11.83 5.54 2.35
N GLY A 84 -12.44 6.57 2.95
CA GLY A 84 -12.44 7.92 2.38
C GLY A 84 -11.02 8.45 2.16
N PHE A 85 -10.08 8.13 3.06
CA PHE A 85 -8.66 8.45 2.91
C PHE A 85 -8.05 7.83 1.64
N ASN A 86 -8.28 6.54 1.41
CA ASN A 86 -7.75 5.86 0.23
C ASN A 86 -8.29 6.46 -1.06
N PHE A 87 -9.57 6.81 -1.08
CA PHE A 87 -10.18 7.46 -2.24
C PHE A 87 -9.61 8.85 -2.47
N PHE A 88 -9.47 9.66 -1.42
CA PHE A 88 -8.81 10.97 -1.50
C PHE A 88 -7.38 10.86 -2.05
N MET A 89 -6.58 9.93 -1.52
CA MET A 89 -5.20 9.73 -1.98
C MET A 89 -5.14 9.29 -3.45
N SER A 90 -6.06 8.44 -3.88
CA SER A 90 -6.17 8.02 -5.29
C SER A 90 -6.42 9.22 -6.21
N GLU A 91 -7.39 10.06 -5.87
CA GLU A 91 -7.70 11.27 -6.65
C GLU A 91 -6.56 12.30 -6.59
N TYR A 92 -5.96 12.49 -5.42
CA TYR A 92 -4.84 13.40 -5.23
C TYR A 92 -3.64 13.03 -6.10
N ILE A 93 -3.21 11.77 -6.04
CA ILE A 93 -2.06 11.28 -6.82
C ILE A 93 -2.36 11.37 -8.32
N THR A 94 -3.56 10.99 -8.75
CA THR A 94 -3.97 11.05 -10.16
C THR A 94 -3.96 12.48 -10.66
N SER A 95 -4.49 13.44 -9.91
CA SER A 95 -4.51 14.86 -10.27
C SER A 95 -3.09 15.43 -10.35
N MET A 96 -2.24 15.15 -9.38
CA MET A 96 -0.86 15.63 -9.38
C MET A 96 -0.05 15.07 -10.55
N ARG A 97 -0.25 13.81 -10.91
CA ARG A 97 0.42 13.19 -12.07
C ARG A 97 -0.08 13.76 -13.40
N ALA A 98 -1.33 14.19 -13.45
CA ALA A 98 -1.90 14.84 -14.63
C ALA A 98 -1.55 16.34 -14.71
N GLY A 99 -0.84 16.90 -13.72
CA GLY A 99 -0.52 18.33 -13.65
C GLY A 99 -1.70 19.21 -13.27
N GLN A 100 -2.76 18.64 -12.71
CA GLN A 100 -3.94 19.35 -12.24
C GLN A 100 -3.86 19.68 -10.76
N VAL A 101 -4.56 20.72 -10.33
CA VAL A 101 -4.66 21.05 -8.90
C VAL A 101 -5.63 20.08 -8.24
N PRO A 102 -5.18 19.34 -7.19
CA PRO A 102 -6.07 18.44 -6.46
C PRO A 102 -7.18 19.20 -5.74
N SER A 103 -8.38 18.63 -5.72
CA SER A 103 -9.52 19.18 -4.99
C SER A 103 -9.56 18.66 -3.55
N ASP A 104 -9.92 19.53 -2.61
CA ASP A 104 -10.17 19.14 -1.21
C ASP A 104 -11.53 18.45 -1.04
N ASN A 105 -12.43 18.64 -1.99
CA ASN A 105 -13.76 18.04 -1.96
C ASN A 105 -13.83 16.85 -2.92
N PRO A 106 -14.66 15.83 -2.61
CA PRO A 106 -14.88 14.72 -3.51
C PRO A 106 -15.53 15.17 -4.83
N PRO A 107 -15.42 14.33 -5.89
CA PRO A 107 -16.06 14.65 -7.17
C PRO A 107 -17.57 14.92 -7.03
N ALA A 108 -18.06 15.95 -7.71
CA ALA A 108 -19.45 16.37 -7.61
C ALA A 108 -20.48 15.32 -8.04
N ASN A 109 -20.09 14.36 -8.86
CA ASN A 109 -20.94 13.25 -9.27
C ASN A 109 -21.11 12.17 -8.18
N LEU A 110 -20.28 12.17 -7.15
CA LEU A 110 -20.31 11.22 -6.03
C LEU A 110 -20.73 11.88 -4.72
N TYR A 111 -20.55 13.17 -4.61
CA TYR A 111 -20.99 13.98 -3.47
C TYR A 111 -21.52 15.32 -3.99
N PRO A 112 -22.84 15.53 -3.91
CA PRO A 112 -23.46 16.80 -4.35
C PRO A 112 -23.12 17.99 -3.45
#